data_b9072e4a2d55d585127f6ce90a386aaa
#
_entry.id   b9072e4a2d55d585127f6ce90a386aaa
#
_cell.length_a   1.000
_cell.length_b   1.000
_cell.length_c   1.000
_cell.angle_alpha   90.00
_cell.angle_beta   90.00
_cell.angle_gamma   90.00
#
_symmetry.space_group_name_H-M   'P 1'
#
loop_
_entity.id
_entity.type
_entity.pdbx_description
1 polymer ?
#
loop_
_entity_poly.entity_id
_entity_poly.type
_entity_poly.pdbx_seq_one_letter_code
_entity_poly.pdbx_strand_id
1 'polypeptide(L)'
;MSTLLSAAITDLSSSDAIMRVAAATEIYRRGRAPADRAAYHWWTDPQFSALFGANPVVTVGLAVRRATFARIREVNGSPQLVQVPPDQDAEEFELHFPDNIALDILTTRDPDSQGPVARYLSKFGEGVQQVEFRCTDVDRAADILKKKFGIASVYPQTRPGAGGTRVNFFLVPVPGSGKVLLEFYEPSRAHE
;
A
#
# COMPACT_ATOMS: atom_id res chain seq x y z
N MET A 1 1.56 11.54 13.92
CA MET A 1 0.40 11.18 13.07
C MET A 1 -0.61 12.33 13.07
N SER A 2 -1.22 12.70 11.95
CA SER A 2 -2.26 13.75 11.93
C SER A 2 -3.50 13.24 12.66
N THR A 3 -4.08 14.07 13.55
CA THR A 3 -5.32 13.77 14.30
C THR A 3 -6.47 13.29 13.40
N LEU A 4 -6.54 13.84 12.17
CA LEU A 4 -7.55 13.49 11.17
C LEU A 4 -7.36 12.06 10.61
N LEU A 5 -6.13 11.58 10.40
CA LEU A 5 -5.90 10.21 9.94
C LEU A 5 -6.25 9.21 11.05
N SER A 6 -5.93 9.53 12.30
CA SER A 6 -6.30 8.68 13.44
C SER A 6 -7.82 8.54 13.60
N ALA A 7 -8.56 9.63 13.43
CA ALA A 7 -10.02 9.60 13.44
C ALA A 7 -10.56 8.71 12.29
N ALA A 8 -10.06 8.90 11.08
CA ALA A 8 -10.50 8.09 9.93
C ALA A 8 -10.22 6.59 10.13
N ILE A 9 -9.07 6.21 10.74
CA ILE A 9 -8.79 4.80 11.08
C ILE A 9 -9.82 4.25 12.07
N THR A 10 -10.23 5.04 13.06
CA THR A 10 -11.27 4.67 14.01
C THR A 10 -12.63 4.49 13.30
N ASP A 11 -12.99 5.45 12.44
CA ASP A 11 -14.26 5.45 11.71
C ASP A 11 -14.36 4.32 10.68
N LEU A 12 -13.24 3.81 10.17
CA LEU A 12 -13.20 2.62 9.30
C LEU A 12 -13.68 1.35 10.03
N SER A 13 -13.69 1.37 11.38
CA SER A 13 -14.23 0.32 12.25
C SER A 13 -15.68 0.60 12.69
N SER A 14 -16.37 1.60 12.14
CA SER A 14 -17.74 1.95 12.49
C SER A 14 -18.74 0.87 12.01
N SER A 15 -19.82 0.66 12.77
CA SER A 15 -20.97 -0.13 12.29
C SER A 15 -21.74 0.58 11.17
N ASP A 16 -21.63 1.91 11.05
CA ASP A 16 -22.25 2.71 9.99
C ASP A 16 -21.45 2.63 8.69
N ALA A 17 -22.06 2.10 7.64
CA ALA A 17 -21.44 1.96 6.33
C ALA A 17 -21.08 3.31 5.68
N ILE A 18 -21.86 4.36 5.92
CA ILE A 18 -21.58 5.71 5.37
C ILE A 18 -20.31 6.26 6.00
N MET A 19 -20.15 6.09 7.32
CA MET A 19 -18.92 6.50 8.01
C MET A 19 -17.71 5.72 7.49
N ARG A 20 -17.83 4.41 7.26
CA ARG A 20 -16.73 3.62 6.71
C ARG A 20 -16.30 4.08 5.32
N VAL A 21 -17.25 4.40 4.44
CA VAL A 21 -16.95 4.93 3.09
C VAL A 21 -16.24 6.28 3.16
N ALA A 22 -16.73 7.19 4.01
CA ALA A 22 -16.10 8.50 4.20
C ALA A 22 -14.67 8.37 4.77
N ALA A 23 -14.49 7.47 5.74
CA ALA A 23 -13.19 7.16 6.33
C ALA A 23 -12.21 6.58 5.31
N ALA A 24 -12.65 5.61 4.51
CA ALA A 24 -11.85 5.01 3.45
C ALA A 24 -11.42 6.06 2.41
N THR A 25 -12.34 6.93 2.01
CA THR A 25 -12.06 8.04 1.08
C THR A 25 -10.97 8.96 1.62
N GLU A 26 -11.07 9.33 2.89
CA GLU A 26 -10.09 10.22 3.52
C GLU A 26 -8.71 9.55 3.68
N ILE A 27 -8.67 8.28 4.09
CA ILE A 27 -7.42 7.48 4.18
C ILE A 27 -6.77 7.38 2.80
N TYR A 28 -7.54 6.99 1.79
CA TYR A 28 -7.06 6.83 0.43
C TYR A 28 -6.49 8.12 -0.14
N ARG A 29 -7.26 9.23 -0.04
CA ARG A 29 -6.83 10.54 -0.52
C ARG A 29 -5.54 11.01 0.15
N ARG A 30 -5.44 10.87 1.48
CA ARG A 30 -4.25 11.29 2.24
C ARG A 30 -3.05 10.39 1.99
N GLY A 31 -3.28 9.10 1.89
CA GLY A 31 -2.23 8.13 1.61
C GLY A 31 -1.65 8.29 0.22
N ARG A 32 -2.49 8.49 -0.78
CA ARG A 32 -2.09 8.64 -2.18
C ARG A 32 -1.37 9.97 -2.47
N ALA A 33 -1.77 11.06 -1.83
CA ALA A 33 -1.24 12.39 -2.13
C ALA A 33 0.30 12.51 -2.03
N PRO A 34 1.02 11.93 -1.05
CA PRO A 34 2.47 11.90 -1.06
C PRO A 34 3.06 11.13 -2.25
N ALA A 35 2.45 9.99 -2.63
CA ALA A 35 2.89 9.18 -3.77
C ALA A 35 2.74 9.95 -5.09
N ASP A 36 1.60 10.61 -5.31
CA ASP A 36 1.35 11.42 -6.50
C ASP A 36 2.39 12.54 -6.63
N ARG A 37 2.76 13.21 -5.52
CA ARG A 37 3.80 14.24 -5.54
C ARG A 37 5.20 13.67 -5.83
N ALA A 38 5.53 12.53 -5.22
CA ALA A 38 6.82 11.90 -5.41
C ALA A 38 7.00 11.38 -6.84
N ALA A 39 5.94 10.82 -7.42
CA ALA A 39 5.96 10.19 -8.74
C ALA A 39 5.61 11.16 -9.89
N TYR A 40 5.31 12.44 -9.62
CA TYR A 40 4.77 13.39 -10.61
C TYR A 40 5.55 13.39 -11.93
N HIS A 41 6.88 13.42 -11.88
CA HIS A 41 7.72 13.45 -13.08
C HIS A 41 7.85 12.08 -13.77
N TRP A 42 7.56 10.97 -13.09
CA TRP A 42 7.69 9.64 -13.69
C TRP A 42 6.60 9.37 -14.72
N TRP A 43 5.40 9.88 -14.44
CA TRP A 43 4.24 9.72 -15.32
C TRP A 43 4.38 10.43 -16.66
N THR A 44 5.31 11.39 -16.77
CA THR A 44 5.63 12.05 -18.04
C THR A 44 6.54 11.22 -18.95
N ASP A 45 7.18 10.17 -18.42
CA ASP A 45 7.97 9.24 -19.22
C ASP A 45 7.05 8.20 -19.89
N PRO A 46 6.98 8.14 -21.23
CA PRO A 46 6.03 7.27 -21.91
C PRO A 46 6.36 5.78 -21.75
N GLN A 47 7.61 5.40 -21.48
CA GLN A 47 7.98 4.01 -21.24
C GLN A 47 7.56 3.57 -19.82
N PHE A 48 7.62 4.48 -18.86
CA PHE A 48 7.18 4.22 -17.50
C PHE A 48 5.66 4.17 -17.42
N SER A 49 4.97 5.20 -17.90
CA SER A 49 3.51 5.30 -17.83
C SER A 49 2.81 4.16 -18.57
N ALA A 50 3.38 3.66 -19.68
CA ALA A 50 2.83 2.51 -20.41
C ALA A 50 2.73 1.22 -19.57
N LEU A 51 3.58 1.06 -18.54
CA LEU A 51 3.55 -0.11 -17.65
C LEU A 51 2.33 -0.13 -16.70
N PHE A 52 1.70 1.03 -16.48
CA PHE A 52 0.59 1.19 -15.54
C PHE A 52 -0.76 1.42 -16.24
N GLY A 53 -0.74 1.63 -17.56
CA GLY A 53 -1.94 1.94 -18.34
C GLY A 53 -2.45 3.37 -18.14
N ALA A 54 -3.53 3.71 -18.85
CA ALA A 54 -4.11 5.06 -18.82
C ALA A 54 -4.74 5.44 -17.46
N ASN A 55 -5.21 4.45 -16.71
CA ASN A 55 -5.82 4.62 -15.39
C ASN A 55 -5.10 3.68 -14.40
N PRO A 56 -4.01 4.11 -13.78
CA PRO A 56 -3.29 3.28 -12.84
C PRO A 56 -4.17 2.77 -11.70
N VAL A 57 -4.13 1.47 -11.45
CA VAL A 57 -4.76 0.87 -10.27
C VAL A 57 -3.86 1.15 -9.08
N VAL A 58 -4.44 1.77 -8.06
CA VAL A 58 -3.72 2.22 -6.86
C VAL A 58 -4.44 1.69 -5.63
N THR A 59 -3.69 1.09 -4.72
CA THR A 59 -4.15 0.68 -3.39
C THR A 59 -3.35 1.43 -2.32
N VAL A 60 -3.98 1.79 -1.22
CA VAL A 60 -3.29 2.43 -0.09
C VAL A 60 -3.17 1.42 1.05
N GLY A 61 -1.95 1.05 1.38
CA GLY A 61 -1.62 0.13 2.45
C GLY A 61 -1.64 0.82 3.81
N LEU A 62 -2.55 0.38 4.68
CA LEU A 62 -2.78 0.90 6.02
C LEU A 62 -2.31 -0.10 7.07
N ALA A 63 -1.19 0.18 7.73
CA ALA A 63 -0.72 -0.62 8.84
C ALA A 63 -1.47 -0.26 10.13
N VAL A 64 -2.06 -1.27 10.78
CA VAL A 64 -2.81 -1.12 12.01
C VAL A 64 -2.45 -2.21 13.03
N ARG A 65 -2.69 -1.95 14.32
CA ARG A 65 -2.49 -2.93 15.37
C ARG A 65 -3.53 -4.05 15.27
N ARG A 66 -3.19 -5.21 15.79
CA ARG A 66 -4.03 -6.42 15.70
C ARG A 66 -5.47 -6.21 16.16
N ALA A 67 -5.70 -5.45 17.23
CA ALA A 67 -7.05 -5.16 17.69
C ALA A 67 -7.85 -4.30 16.71
N THR A 68 -7.22 -3.31 16.09
CA THR A 68 -7.82 -2.46 15.05
C THR A 68 -8.07 -3.25 13.78
N PHE A 69 -7.11 -4.08 13.36
CA PHE A 69 -7.22 -5.00 12.22
C PHE A 69 -8.44 -5.92 12.35
N ALA A 70 -8.59 -6.58 13.50
CA ALA A 70 -9.71 -7.49 13.76
C ALA A 70 -11.07 -6.77 13.67
N ARG A 71 -11.17 -5.58 14.27
CA ARG A 71 -12.42 -4.77 14.23
C ARG A 71 -12.76 -4.31 12.82
N ILE A 72 -11.78 -3.76 12.07
CA ILE A 72 -12.01 -3.35 10.69
C ILE A 72 -12.49 -4.54 9.87
N ARG A 73 -11.81 -5.69 10.00
CA ARG A 73 -12.18 -6.91 9.28
C ARG A 73 -13.61 -7.36 9.59
N GLU A 74 -13.99 -7.42 10.87
CA GLU A 74 -15.31 -7.83 11.33
C GLU A 74 -16.44 -6.98 10.75
N VAL A 75 -16.35 -5.64 10.89
CA VAL A 75 -17.43 -4.74 10.44
C VAL A 75 -17.52 -4.61 8.92
N ASN A 76 -16.47 -5.00 8.19
CA ASN A 76 -16.44 -5.00 6.73
C ASN A 76 -16.72 -6.40 6.13
N GLY A 77 -17.41 -7.29 6.86
CA GLY A 77 -17.88 -8.56 6.34
C GLY A 77 -16.86 -9.69 6.37
N SER A 78 -15.83 -9.57 7.21
CA SER A 78 -14.78 -10.58 7.40
C SER A 78 -14.12 -11.05 6.10
N PRO A 79 -13.58 -10.15 5.27
CA PRO A 79 -12.91 -10.51 4.03
C PRO A 79 -11.84 -11.57 4.28
N GLN A 80 -11.58 -12.37 3.25
CA GLN A 80 -10.57 -13.42 3.30
C GLN A 80 -9.18 -12.79 3.47
N LEU A 81 -8.35 -13.39 4.33
CA LEU A 81 -6.93 -13.01 4.42
C LEU A 81 -6.19 -13.45 3.16
N VAL A 82 -5.36 -12.56 2.65
CA VAL A 82 -4.48 -12.87 1.52
C VAL A 82 -3.31 -13.71 2.01
N GLN A 83 -2.85 -14.63 1.18
CA GLN A 83 -1.67 -15.42 1.49
C GLN A 83 -0.40 -14.56 1.34
N VAL A 84 0.23 -14.23 2.44
CA VAL A 84 1.48 -13.45 2.50
C VAL A 84 2.66 -14.41 2.66
N PRO A 85 3.78 -14.21 1.94
CA PRO A 85 5.00 -14.97 2.13
C PRO A 85 5.44 -14.99 3.60
N PRO A 86 5.91 -16.15 4.13
CA PRO A 86 6.20 -16.29 5.56
C PRO A 86 7.27 -15.33 6.10
N ASP A 87 8.22 -14.94 5.25
CA ASP A 87 9.33 -14.05 5.58
C ASP A 87 8.92 -12.56 5.69
N GLN A 88 7.70 -12.21 5.32
CA GLN A 88 7.19 -10.83 5.43
C GLN A 88 6.55 -10.53 6.79
N ASP A 89 6.22 -11.57 7.58
CA ASP A 89 5.61 -11.43 8.92
C ASP A 89 4.41 -10.47 8.95
N ALA A 90 3.51 -10.61 7.99
CA ALA A 90 2.30 -9.79 7.88
C ALA A 90 1.05 -10.66 7.71
N GLU A 91 -0.08 -10.11 8.13
CA GLU A 91 -1.43 -10.52 7.73
C GLU A 91 -2.09 -9.34 7.05
N GLU A 92 -2.84 -9.60 5.98
CA GLU A 92 -3.50 -8.55 5.22
C GLU A 92 -4.81 -9.01 4.60
N PHE A 93 -5.67 -8.04 4.31
CA PHE A 93 -6.85 -8.18 3.49
C PHE A 93 -7.15 -6.86 2.78
N GLU A 94 -7.76 -6.96 1.62
CA GLU A 94 -8.12 -5.80 0.82
C GLU A 94 -9.59 -5.40 1.01
N LEU A 95 -9.86 -4.10 1.04
CA LEU A 95 -11.19 -3.50 1.06
C LEU A 95 -11.39 -2.63 -0.17
N HIS A 96 -12.52 -2.83 -0.85
CA HIS A 96 -12.93 -2.04 -1.98
C HIS A 96 -14.16 -1.20 -1.63
N PHE A 97 -14.11 0.08 -1.97
CA PHE A 97 -15.18 1.04 -1.77
C PHE A 97 -15.57 1.68 -3.12
N PRO A 98 -16.69 2.44 -3.18
CA PRO A 98 -17.04 3.20 -4.38
C PRO A 98 -15.90 4.10 -4.87
N ASP A 99 -15.99 4.56 -6.13
CA ASP A 99 -15.02 5.46 -6.76
C ASP A 99 -13.59 4.87 -6.90
N ASN A 100 -13.50 3.53 -7.04
CA ASN A 100 -12.23 2.80 -7.16
C ASN A 100 -11.27 3.02 -5.97
N ILE A 101 -11.82 3.23 -4.78
CA ILE A 101 -11.03 3.31 -3.56
C ILE A 101 -10.70 1.90 -3.10
N ALA A 102 -9.41 1.58 -3.03
CA ALA A 102 -8.89 0.33 -2.50
C ALA A 102 -7.94 0.60 -1.33
N LEU A 103 -8.16 -0.12 -0.24
CA LEU A 103 -7.29 -0.11 0.94
C LEU A 103 -6.80 -1.53 1.20
N ASP A 104 -5.50 -1.69 1.36
CA ASP A 104 -4.92 -2.91 1.90
C ASP A 104 -4.67 -2.73 3.40
N ILE A 105 -5.30 -3.54 4.21
CA ILE A 105 -5.22 -3.46 5.68
C ILE A 105 -4.21 -4.47 6.18
N LEU A 106 -3.11 -3.96 6.73
CA LEU A 106 -1.97 -4.77 7.15
C LEU A 106 -1.82 -4.78 8.68
N THR A 107 -1.41 -5.92 9.22
CA THR A 107 -0.94 -6.04 10.59
C THR A 107 0.26 -7.00 10.64
N THR A 108 1.04 -6.96 11.72
CA THR A 108 2.08 -7.94 11.97
C THR A 108 1.51 -9.18 12.65
N ARG A 109 2.05 -10.37 12.35
CA ARG A 109 1.74 -11.61 13.07
C ARG A 109 2.31 -11.57 14.48
N ASP A 110 3.55 -11.08 14.60
CA ASP A 110 4.26 -10.94 15.86
C ASP A 110 4.67 -9.46 16.06
N PRO A 111 4.07 -8.76 17.05
CA PRO A 111 4.37 -7.37 17.34
C PRO A 111 5.82 -7.13 17.80
N ASP A 112 6.48 -8.16 18.32
CA ASP A 112 7.87 -8.08 18.78
C ASP A 112 8.89 -8.43 17.68
N SER A 113 8.40 -8.77 16.48
CA SER A 113 9.26 -9.11 15.35
C SER A 113 10.00 -7.89 14.80
N GLN A 114 11.01 -8.19 13.97
CA GLN A 114 11.74 -7.18 13.19
C GLN A 114 11.21 -7.05 11.75
N GLY A 115 9.99 -7.54 11.49
CA GLY A 115 9.32 -7.42 10.21
C GLY A 115 9.03 -5.96 9.83
N PRO A 116 8.81 -5.66 8.54
CA PRO A 116 8.59 -4.28 8.07
C PRO A 116 7.37 -3.62 8.73
N VAL A 117 6.26 -4.34 8.88
CA VAL A 117 5.02 -3.84 9.49
C VAL A 117 5.20 -3.60 10.98
N ALA A 118 5.84 -4.53 11.72
CA ALA A 118 6.13 -4.37 13.14
C ALA A 118 7.00 -3.14 13.41
N ARG A 119 8.09 -2.97 12.64
CA ARG A 119 8.94 -1.77 12.73
C ARG A 119 8.19 -0.47 12.43
N TYR A 120 7.32 -0.49 11.42
CA TYR A 120 6.50 0.67 11.09
C TYR A 120 5.58 1.04 12.25
N LEU A 121 4.81 0.06 12.77
CA LEU A 121 3.88 0.27 13.87
C LEU A 121 4.57 0.73 15.17
N SER A 122 5.76 0.17 15.46
CA SER A 122 6.56 0.59 16.61
C SER A 122 7.02 2.04 16.50
N LYS A 123 7.46 2.46 15.32
CA LYS A 123 8.05 3.80 15.10
C LYS A 123 7.00 4.89 14.88
N PHE A 124 5.93 4.59 14.14
CA PHE A 124 4.99 5.60 13.64
C PHE A 124 3.57 5.43 14.19
N GLY A 125 3.27 4.28 14.79
CA GLY A 125 1.90 3.91 15.16
C GLY A 125 1.07 3.51 13.93
N GLU A 126 -0.26 3.47 14.10
CA GLU A 126 -1.17 3.12 13.01
C GLU A 126 -1.22 4.22 11.95
N GLY A 127 -1.15 3.85 10.67
CA GLY A 127 -1.14 4.83 9.60
C GLY A 127 -0.86 4.24 8.22
N VAL A 128 -0.82 5.09 7.21
CA VAL A 128 -0.47 4.70 5.85
C VAL A 128 1.01 4.31 5.79
N GLN A 129 1.26 3.04 5.50
CA GLN A 129 2.59 2.47 5.46
C GLN A 129 3.16 2.50 4.04
N GLN A 130 2.33 2.23 3.03
CA GLN A 130 2.74 2.14 1.62
C GLN A 130 1.63 2.60 0.68
N VAL A 131 2.00 2.86 -0.56
CA VAL A 131 1.07 3.06 -1.68
C VAL A 131 1.49 2.12 -2.80
N GLU A 132 0.54 1.34 -3.26
CA GLU A 132 0.76 0.25 -4.20
C GLU A 132 0.26 0.63 -5.57
N PHE A 133 1.01 0.27 -6.60
CA PHE A 133 0.66 0.50 -7.99
C PHE A 133 0.76 -0.82 -8.76
N ARG A 134 -0.35 -1.22 -9.36
CA ARG A 134 -0.36 -2.36 -10.27
C ARG A 134 0.35 -1.98 -11.57
N CYS A 135 1.30 -2.80 -11.99
CA CYS A 135 1.99 -2.63 -13.27
C CYS A 135 2.05 -3.96 -14.06
N THR A 136 2.44 -3.88 -15.30
CA THR A 136 2.57 -5.05 -16.18
C THR A 136 3.94 -5.73 -16.12
N ASP A 137 4.98 -5.01 -15.62
CA ASP A 137 6.36 -5.51 -15.53
C ASP A 137 7.10 -4.73 -14.42
N VAL A 138 7.23 -5.35 -13.25
CA VAL A 138 7.91 -4.76 -12.08
C VAL A 138 9.41 -4.58 -12.32
N ASP A 139 10.06 -5.52 -13.00
CA ASP A 139 11.50 -5.45 -13.26
C ASP A 139 11.81 -4.30 -14.21
N ARG A 140 10.98 -4.12 -15.23
CA ARG A 140 11.10 -3.00 -16.17
C ARG A 140 10.86 -1.66 -15.48
N ALA A 141 9.84 -1.58 -14.61
CA ALA A 141 9.58 -0.36 -13.83
C ALA A 141 10.77 0.00 -12.94
N ALA A 142 11.34 -0.97 -12.23
CA ALA A 142 12.53 -0.79 -11.39
C ALA A 142 13.74 -0.31 -12.19
N ASP A 143 13.97 -0.89 -13.38
CA ASP A 143 15.07 -0.52 -14.27
C ASP A 143 14.93 0.93 -14.78
N ILE A 144 13.74 1.35 -15.18
CA ILE A 144 13.46 2.73 -15.61
C ILE A 144 13.66 3.70 -14.43
N LEU A 145 13.13 3.42 -13.24
CA LEU A 145 13.31 4.26 -12.06
C LEU A 145 14.79 4.47 -11.74
N LYS A 146 15.55 3.39 -11.75
CA LYS A 146 16.99 3.43 -11.47
C LYS A 146 17.77 4.24 -12.53
N LYS A 147 17.54 3.97 -13.81
CA LYS A 147 18.33 4.54 -14.92
C LYS A 147 17.97 5.98 -15.24
N LYS A 148 16.67 6.32 -15.21
CA LYS A 148 16.22 7.66 -15.62
C LYS A 148 16.01 8.61 -14.46
N PHE A 149 15.61 8.09 -13.30
CA PHE A 149 15.23 8.94 -12.15
C PHE A 149 16.16 8.78 -10.93
N GLY A 150 17.15 7.86 -11.01
CA GLY A 150 18.11 7.66 -9.92
C GLY A 150 17.50 7.02 -8.66
N ILE A 151 16.31 6.41 -8.77
CA ILE A 151 15.60 5.78 -7.66
C ILE A 151 15.94 4.30 -7.63
N ALA A 152 16.66 3.87 -6.60
CA ALA A 152 16.94 2.47 -6.37
C ALA A 152 15.80 1.78 -5.63
N SER A 153 15.55 0.53 -5.95
CA SER A 153 14.65 -0.34 -5.19
C SER A 153 15.20 -0.65 -3.80
N VAL A 154 14.31 -0.90 -2.85
CA VAL A 154 14.65 -1.34 -1.48
C VAL A 154 15.32 -2.71 -1.50
N TYR A 155 14.83 -3.60 -2.35
CA TYR A 155 15.42 -4.92 -2.58
C TYR A 155 16.11 -4.95 -3.93
N PRO A 156 17.27 -5.63 -4.04
CA PRO A 156 18.04 -5.69 -5.30
C PRO A 156 17.30 -6.45 -6.41
N GLN A 157 16.36 -7.30 -6.04
CA GLN A 157 15.56 -8.11 -6.96
C GLN A 157 14.08 -8.06 -6.60
N THR A 158 13.22 -8.24 -7.60
CA THR A 158 11.78 -8.46 -7.41
C THR A 158 11.54 -9.72 -6.58
N ARG A 159 10.56 -9.66 -5.69
CA ARG A 159 10.24 -10.71 -4.70
C ARG A 159 8.83 -11.24 -4.92
N PRO A 160 8.53 -12.45 -4.39
CA PRO A 160 7.15 -12.87 -4.19
C PRO A 160 6.44 -11.89 -3.25
N GLY A 161 5.22 -11.50 -3.61
CA GLY A 161 4.32 -10.68 -2.81
C GLY A 161 3.10 -11.45 -2.37
N ALA A 162 2.16 -10.75 -1.75
CA ALA A 162 0.90 -11.29 -1.32
C ALA A 162 0.07 -11.80 -2.51
N GLY A 163 -0.75 -12.83 -2.29
CA GLY A 163 -1.61 -13.41 -3.33
C GLY A 163 -0.86 -13.97 -4.55
N GLY A 164 0.45 -14.27 -4.41
CA GLY A 164 1.27 -14.78 -5.52
C GLY A 164 1.71 -13.72 -6.52
N THR A 165 1.59 -12.44 -6.19
CA THR A 165 2.10 -11.32 -6.98
C THR A 165 3.64 -11.32 -7.03
N ARG A 166 4.21 -10.53 -7.93
CA ARG A 166 5.63 -10.16 -7.93
C ARG A 166 5.74 -8.69 -7.55
N VAL A 167 6.60 -8.36 -6.58
CA VAL A 167 6.66 -7.01 -6.00
C VAL A 167 8.08 -6.46 -5.90
N ASN A 168 8.21 -5.15 -5.97
CA ASN A 168 9.38 -4.43 -5.53
C ASN A 168 8.99 -3.10 -4.86
N PHE A 169 9.83 -2.61 -3.96
CA PHE A 169 9.55 -1.46 -3.11
C PHE A 169 10.54 -0.34 -3.36
N PHE A 170 10.06 0.90 -3.24
CA PHE A 170 10.84 2.12 -3.49
C PHE A 170 10.57 3.13 -2.39
N LEU A 171 11.61 3.51 -1.64
CA LEU A 171 11.49 4.55 -0.62
C LEU A 171 11.86 5.90 -1.21
N VAL A 172 10.85 6.68 -1.60
CA VAL A 172 10.99 7.86 -2.43
C VAL A 172 10.86 9.16 -1.62
N PRO A 173 11.78 10.13 -1.78
CA PRO A 173 11.62 11.45 -1.18
C PRO A 173 10.38 12.17 -1.71
N VAL A 174 9.61 12.80 -0.81
CA VAL A 174 8.47 13.64 -1.18
C VAL A 174 8.88 15.11 -1.07
N PRO A 175 8.75 15.92 -2.12
CA PRO A 175 9.09 17.34 -2.05
C PRO A 175 8.42 18.06 -0.88
N GLY A 176 9.21 18.72 -0.03
CA GLY A 176 8.72 19.43 1.15
C GLY A 176 8.20 18.57 2.31
N SER A 177 8.40 17.25 2.24
CA SER A 177 7.93 16.28 3.23
C SER A 177 8.88 15.08 3.28
N GLY A 178 8.73 14.17 4.22
CA GLY A 178 9.64 13.02 4.41
C GLY A 178 9.81 12.11 3.19
N LYS A 179 9.51 10.83 3.35
CA LYS A 179 9.57 9.80 2.31
C LYS A 179 8.26 9.03 2.28
N VAL A 180 7.91 8.51 1.10
CA VAL A 180 6.81 7.57 0.90
C VAL A 180 7.36 6.22 0.44
N LEU A 181 6.79 5.13 0.94
CA LEU A 181 7.07 3.78 0.45
C LEU A 181 6.09 3.50 -0.68
N LEU A 182 6.62 3.22 -1.86
CA LEU A 182 5.85 2.78 -3.01
C LEU A 182 6.12 1.30 -3.23
N GLU A 183 5.06 0.54 -3.45
CA GLU A 183 5.11 -0.83 -3.91
C GLU A 183 4.65 -0.87 -5.37
N PHE A 184 5.45 -1.49 -6.23
CA PHE A 184 5.00 -1.86 -7.57
C PHE A 184 4.80 -3.36 -7.61
N TYR A 185 3.62 -3.78 -8.08
CA TYR A 185 3.30 -5.19 -8.18
C TYR A 185 2.74 -5.57 -9.55
N GLU A 186 3.06 -6.77 -9.98
CA GLU A 186 2.41 -7.42 -11.12
C GLU A 186 1.62 -8.65 -10.64
N PRO A 187 0.40 -8.86 -11.13
CA PRO A 187 -0.39 -10.03 -10.79
C PRO A 187 0.32 -11.32 -11.16
N SER A 188 0.02 -12.40 -10.44
CA SER A 188 0.45 -13.74 -10.84
C SER A 188 -0.10 -14.08 -12.24
N ARG A 189 0.75 -14.58 -13.15
CA ARG A 189 0.34 -15.02 -14.49
C ARG A 189 -0.55 -16.26 -14.48
N ALA A 190 -0.86 -16.81 -13.32
CA ALA A 190 -1.60 -18.08 -13.18
C ALA A 190 -3.13 -17.93 -13.17
N HIS A 191 -3.69 -16.73 -13.35
CA HIS A 191 -5.13 -16.45 -13.27
C HIS A 191 -5.67 -15.59 -14.42
N GLU A 192 -5.07 -15.69 -15.62
CA GLU A 192 -5.72 -15.22 -16.84
C GLU A 192 -6.39 -16.39 -17.58
#